data_fab8821a2656a5f03bf45cd2d1dfac7a
#
_entry.id   fab8821a2656a5f03bf45cd2d1dfac7a
#
_cell.length_a   1.000
_cell.length_b   1.000
_cell.length_c   1.000
_cell.angle_alpha   90.00
_cell.angle_beta   90.00
_cell.angle_gamma   90.00
#
_symmetry.space_group_name_H-M   'P 1'
#
loop_
_entity.id
_entity.type
_entity.pdbx_description
1 polymer ?
#
loop_
_entity_poly.entity_id
_entity_poly.type
_entity_poly.pdbx_seq_one_letter_code
_entity_poly.pdbx_strand_id
1 'polypeptide(L)'
;MHSLLTRHATTQGPRWALDGRYLPQDFTLSRWLAGSSTGARDALAALPPGEAADAPLLAPVEDHQEVWASGVTYLSSRMAREAESQTADVYQRVYGADRPELFFKANGWRVVGHGAPIRVRADSQWDVPEPELVLVIGADGGIVGYTTGNDVSSRSIEGENPLYLPQAKVYDGSCAIGPGIRLCDAAGMRDLAVTLDILRDGASAFSGGTRTSQIKRGLE
;
A
#
# COMPACT_ATOMS: atom_id res chain seq x y z
N MET A 1 9.41 -0.32 21.04
CA MET A 1 9.62 0.72 20.00
C MET A 1 9.16 0.16 18.67
N HIS A 2 8.50 0.98 17.86
CA HIS A 2 8.05 0.55 16.54
C HIS A 2 9.08 1.02 15.51
N SER A 3 9.89 0.11 14.98
CA SER A 3 10.92 0.44 14.00
C SER A 3 10.32 0.78 12.63
N LEU A 4 10.96 1.71 11.94
CA LEU A 4 10.57 2.18 10.61
C LEU A 4 11.68 1.85 9.60
N LEU A 5 11.32 1.04 8.60
CA LEU A 5 12.18 0.70 7.47
C LEU A 5 11.85 1.61 6.28
N THR A 6 12.83 2.35 5.78
CA THR A 6 12.68 3.31 4.68
C THR A 6 13.64 3.00 3.53
N ARG A 7 13.27 3.37 2.30
CA ARG A 7 14.11 3.25 1.10
C ARG A 7 14.47 4.63 0.59
N HIS A 8 15.72 4.83 0.23
CA HIS A 8 16.29 6.14 -0.12
C HIS A 8 17.00 6.13 -1.48
N ALA A 9 16.91 7.24 -2.22
CA ALA A 9 17.61 7.46 -3.49
C ALA A 9 19.02 8.03 -3.21
N THR A 10 20.04 7.17 -3.22
CA THR A 10 21.42 7.63 -3.08
C THR A 10 22.14 7.72 -4.42
N THR A 11 23.30 8.38 -4.45
CA THR A 11 24.15 8.46 -5.66
C THR A 11 24.73 7.11 -6.10
N GLN A 12 24.69 6.11 -5.20
CA GLN A 12 25.15 4.74 -5.47
C GLN A 12 24.00 3.75 -5.75
N GLY A 13 22.78 4.29 -5.94
CA GLY A 13 21.56 3.52 -6.11
C GLY A 13 20.67 3.49 -4.86
N PRO A 14 19.52 2.81 -4.92
CA PRO A 14 18.62 2.72 -3.79
C PRO A 14 19.24 2.02 -2.59
N ARG A 15 19.05 2.58 -1.38
CA ARG A 15 19.49 1.98 -0.11
C ARG A 15 18.34 1.93 0.88
N TRP A 16 18.37 0.95 1.75
CA TRP A 16 17.44 0.81 2.86
C TRP A 16 18.03 1.37 4.15
N ALA A 17 17.18 1.90 5.01
CA ALA A 17 17.53 2.41 6.32
C ALA A 17 16.51 1.95 7.37
N LEU A 18 17.00 1.62 8.56
CA LEU A 18 16.20 1.30 9.74
C LEU A 18 16.35 2.43 10.75
N ASP A 19 15.22 2.99 11.19
CA ASP A 19 15.18 4.09 12.17
C ASP A 19 16.13 5.25 11.84
N GLY A 20 16.19 5.61 10.54
CA GLY A 20 17.01 6.73 10.03
C GLY A 20 18.49 6.44 9.88
N ARG A 21 18.91 5.15 9.93
CA ARG A 21 20.29 4.75 9.68
C ARG A 21 20.36 3.73 8.55
N TYR A 22 21.28 3.94 7.60
CA TYR A 22 21.45 3.01 6.49
C TYR A 22 21.80 1.60 6.97
N LEU A 23 21.16 0.63 6.39
CA LEU A 23 21.51 -0.79 6.48
C LEU A 23 22.71 -1.11 5.58
N PRO A 24 23.35 -2.27 5.75
CA PRO A 24 24.41 -2.73 4.83
C PRO A 24 23.98 -2.58 3.37
N GLN A 25 24.92 -2.25 2.49
CA GLN A 25 24.63 -1.91 1.09
C GLN A 25 24.04 -3.09 0.30
N ASP A 26 24.34 -4.31 0.69
CA ASP A 26 23.82 -5.54 0.10
C ASP A 26 22.44 -5.98 0.69
N PHE A 27 21.89 -5.22 1.63
CA PHE A 27 20.55 -5.48 2.14
C PHE A 27 19.51 -5.22 1.06
N THR A 28 18.60 -6.21 0.87
CA THR A 28 17.44 -6.09 0.01
C THR A 28 16.18 -6.54 0.75
N LEU A 29 15.07 -5.84 0.52
CA LEU A 29 13.78 -6.20 1.10
C LEU A 29 13.37 -7.62 0.66
N SER A 30 13.55 -7.94 -0.61
CA SER A 30 13.21 -9.26 -1.17
C SER A 30 13.95 -10.40 -0.47
N ARG A 31 15.26 -10.25 -0.21
CA ARG A 31 16.04 -11.28 0.49
C ARG A 31 15.58 -11.41 1.95
N TRP A 32 15.29 -10.28 2.59
CA TRP A 32 14.79 -10.30 3.97
C TRP A 32 13.43 -10.97 4.09
N LEU A 33 12.50 -10.68 3.18
CA LEU A 33 11.17 -11.29 3.12
C LEU A 33 11.17 -12.76 2.70
N ALA A 34 12.23 -13.24 2.04
CA ALA A 34 12.40 -14.66 1.71
C ALA A 34 12.73 -15.52 2.95
N GLY A 35 13.14 -14.91 4.06
CA GLY A 35 13.36 -15.57 5.33
C GLY A 35 12.05 -15.81 6.10
N SER A 36 12.17 -16.40 7.30
CA SER A 36 11.01 -16.57 8.19
C SER A 36 10.55 -15.23 8.75
N SER A 37 9.24 -15.00 8.77
CA SER A 37 8.63 -13.84 9.45
C SER A 37 8.87 -13.86 10.97
N THR A 38 8.98 -15.05 11.55
CA THR A 38 9.32 -15.23 12.96
C THR A 38 10.77 -14.80 13.21
N GLY A 39 10.96 -13.81 14.10
CA GLY A 39 12.28 -13.25 14.39
C GLY A 39 12.85 -12.32 13.31
N ALA A 40 12.12 -12.08 12.22
CA ALA A 40 12.59 -11.22 11.13
C ALA A 40 12.96 -9.80 11.61
N ARG A 41 12.19 -9.24 12.55
CA ARG A 41 12.44 -7.92 13.13
C ARG A 41 13.72 -7.90 13.96
N ASP A 42 13.95 -8.93 14.78
CA ASP A 42 15.13 -9.04 15.62
C ASP A 42 16.38 -9.24 14.75
N ALA A 43 16.29 -10.06 13.72
CA ALA A 43 17.37 -10.25 12.75
C ALA A 43 17.74 -8.94 12.03
N LEU A 44 16.73 -8.11 11.66
CA LEU A 44 16.96 -6.81 11.05
C LEU A 44 17.59 -5.82 12.04
N ALA A 45 17.12 -5.80 13.29
CA ALA A 45 17.64 -4.92 14.34
C ALA A 45 19.08 -5.31 14.78
N ALA A 46 19.49 -6.55 14.55
CA ALA A 46 20.85 -7.01 14.83
C ALA A 46 21.88 -6.61 13.75
N LEU A 47 21.43 -6.11 12.60
CA LEU A 47 22.35 -5.61 11.56
C LEU A 47 23.12 -4.38 12.06
N PRO A 48 24.39 -4.23 11.69
CA PRO A 48 25.17 -3.06 12.11
C PRO A 48 24.55 -1.76 11.55
N PRO A 49 24.28 -0.76 12.40
CA PRO A 49 23.77 0.52 11.93
C PRO A 49 24.86 1.28 11.18
N GLY A 50 24.51 1.80 10.00
CA GLY A 50 25.38 2.66 9.22
C GLY A 50 25.27 4.14 9.60
N GLU A 51 25.66 5.00 8.68
CA GLU A 51 25.50 6.44 8.75
C GLU A 51 24.03 6.89 8.75
N ALA A 52 23.76 8.14 9.08
CA ALA A 52 22.44 8.72 9.01
C ALA A 52 21.90 8.72 7.56
N ALA A 53 20.64 8.35 7.40
CA ALA A 53 19.97 8.31 6.11
C ALA A 53 19.31 9.67 5.83
N ASP A 54 19.91 10.45 4.94
CA ASP A 54 19.53 11.82 4.59
C ASP A 54 19.07 12.01 3.13
N ALA A 55 19.25 10.97 2.28
CA ALA A 55 18.82 11.04 0.90
C ALA A 55 17.28 10.99 0.76
N PRO A 56 16.71 11.51 -0.35
CA PRO A 56 15.27 11.51 -0.59
C PRO A 56 14.64 10.11 -0.50
N LEU A 57 13.40 10.06 -0.01
CA LEU A 57 12.65 8.82 0.11
C LEU A 57 12.20 8.30 -1.26
N LEU A 58 12.27 6.99 -1.41
CA LEU A 58 11.65 6.22 -2.48
C LEU A 58 10.43 5.44 -1.93
N ALA A 59 9.61 4.91 -2.82
CA ALA A 59 8.61 3.92 -2.42
C ALA A 59 9.29 2.73 -1.71
N PRO A 60 8.77 2.27 -0.57
CA PRO A 60 9.37 1.18 0.19
C PRO A 60 9.02 -0.20 -0.41
N VAL A 61 9.31 -0.35 -1.68
CA VAL A 61 9.12 -1.56 -2.49
C VAL A 61 10.24 -1.61 -3.53
N GLU A 62 10.76 -2.80 -3.84
CA GLU A 62 11.79 -2.97 -4.86
C GLU A 62 11.16 -3.15 -6.24
N ASP A 63 11.89 -2.79 -7.28
CA ASP A 63 11.35 -2.63 -8.64
C ASP A 63 10.67 -3.91 -9.19
N HIS A 64 11.18 -5.09 -8.82
CA HIS A 64 10.66 -6.38 -9.25
C HIS A 64 9.62 -7.00 -8.30
N GLN A 65 9.35 -6.37 -7.14
CA GLN A 65 8.29 -6.84 -6.25
C GLN A 65 6.91 -6.51 -6.82
N GLU A 66 5.95 -7.34 -6.49
CA GLU A 66 4.56 -7.15 -6.89
C GLU A 66 3.74 -6.57 -5.73
N VAL A 67 2.81 -5.69 -6.09
CA VAL A 67 1.78 -5.16 -5.20
C VAL A 67 0.45 -5.75 -5.65
N TRP A 68 -0.21 -6.43 -4.74
CA TRP A 68 -1.56 -6.98 -4.92
C TRP A 68 -2.53 -6.22 -4.05
N ALA A 69 -3.76 -6.06 -4.51
CA ALA A 69 -4.81 -5.39 -3.76
C ALA A 69 -6.02 -6.30 -3.55
N SER A 70 -6.80 -5.99 -2.51
CA SER A 70 -8.04 -6.69 -2.20
C SER A 70 -9.21 -5.73 -2.31
N GLY A 71 -10.20 -6.07 -3.14
CA GLY A 71 -11.39 -5.26 -3.32
C GLY A 71 -12.34 -5.31 -2.13
N VAL A 72 -13.06 -4.20 -1.92
CA VAL A 72 -14.16 -4.06 -0.94
C VAL A 72 -13.77 -4.52 0.48
N THR A 73 -12.60 -4.07 0.95
CA THR A 73 -12.03 -4.50 2.23
C THR A 73 -12.75 -3.88 3.43
N TYR A 74 -13.12 -2.59 3.33
CA TYR A 74 -13.79 -1.83 4.39
C TYR A 74 -15.29 -1.75 4.19
N LEU A 75 -16.04 -1.64 5.29
CA LEU A 75 -17.48 -1.40 5.25
C LEU A 75 -17.82 -0.10 4.49
N SER A 76 -17.03 0.95 4.69
CA SER A 76 -17.17 2.22 3.96
C SER A 76 -16.98 2.05 2.45
N SER A 77 -16.02 1.24 2.03
CA SER A 77 -15.80 0.94 0.60
C SER A 77 -16.99 0.22 -0.02
N ARG A 78 -17.61 -0.74 0.70
CA ARG A 78 -18.84 -1.39 0.25
C ARG A 78 -19.96 -0.39 0.03
N MET A 79 -20.23 0.47 1.02
CA MET A 79 -21.30 1.47 0.94
C MET A 79 -21.10 2.46 -0.21
N ALA A 80 -19.86 2.92 -0.42
CA ALA A 80 -19.51 3.80 -1.53
C ALA A 80 -19.76 3.11 -2.89
N ARG A 81 -19.30 1.85 -3.04
CA ARG A 81 -19.48 1.08 -4.28
C ARG A 81 -20.94 0.78 -4.59
N GLU A 82 -21.74 0.45 -3.57
CA GLU A 82 -23.18 0.24 -3.72
C GLU A 82 -23.90 1.52 -4.21
N ALA A 83 -23.46 2.69 -3.75
CA ALA A 83 -24.03 3.98 -4.15
C ALA A 83 -23.58 4.46 -5.54
N GLU A 84 -22.39 4.07 -5.98
CA GLU A 84 -21.72 4.58 -7.19
C GLU A 84 -21.85 3.66 -8.41
N SER A 85 -22.32 2.41 -8.24
CA SER A 85 -22.31 1.37 -9.27
C SER A 85 -23.71 0.95 -9.72
N GLN A 86 -23.84 0.69 -11.03
CA GLN A 86 -25.03 0.04 -11.60
C GLN A 86 -25.08 -1.48 -11.27
N THR A 87 -24.00 -2.05 -10.74
CA THR A 87 -23.86 -3.47 -10.37
C THR A 87 -23.64 -3.65 -8.88
N ALA A 88 -24.39 -2.94 -8.06
CA ALA A 88 -24.28 -2.93 -6.59
C ALA A 88 -24.26 -4.32 -5.94
N ASP A 89 -25.03 -5.28 -6.50
CA ASP A 89 -25.12 -6.66 -6.04
C ASP A 89 -23.78 -7.44 -6.14
N VAL A 90 -22.92 -7.11 -7.09
CA VAL A 90 -21.59 -7.73 -7.22
C VAL A 90 -20.71 -7.38 -6.02
N TYR A 91 -20.67 -6.11 -5.63
CA TYR A 91 -19.87 -5.65 -4.49
C TYR A 91 -20.37 -6.20 -3.16
N GLN A 92 -21.69 -6.32 -2.99
CA GLN A 92 -22.27 -6.97 -1.82
C GLN A 92 -21.88 -8.44 -1.73
N ARG A 93 -21.90 -9.16 -2.86
CA ARG A 93 -21.49 -10.58 -2.93
C ARG A 93 -20.00 -10.73 -2.61
N VAL A 94 -19.13 -9.88 -3.16
CA VAL A 94 -17.68 -9.89 -2.88
C VAL A 94 -17.40 -9.63 -1.40
N TYR A 95 -18.07 -8.63 -0.80
CA TYR A 95 -17.92 -8.34 0.62
C TYR A 95 -18.36 -9.50 1.51
N GLY A 96 -19.43 -10.22 1.10
CA GLY A 96 -19.98 -11.37 1.82
C GLY A 96 -19.25 -12.69 1.58
N ALA A 97 -18.47 -12.82 0.51
CA ALA A 97 -17.83 -14.07 0.09
C ALA A 97 -16.72 -14.52 1.03
N ASP A 98 -16.52 -15.86 1.14
CA ASP A 98 -15.37 -16.43 1.85
C ASP A 98 -14.06 -16.13 1.13
N ARG A 99 -14.07 -16.18 -0.22
CA ARG A 99 -12.90 -15.82 -1.04
C ARG A 99 -12.87 -14.31 -1.26
N PRO A 100 -11.78 -13.61 -0.87
CA PRO A 100 -11.61 -12.20 -1.20
C PRO A 100 -11.41 -12.01 -2.70
N GLU A 101 -11.79 -10.83 -3.20
CA GLU A 101 -11.28 -10.35 -4.47
C GLU A 101 -9.81 -10.00 -4.30
N LEU A 102 -8.94 -10.58 -5.09
CA LEU A 102 -7.53 -10.23 -5.17
C LEU A 102 -7.19 -9.89 -6.62
N PHE A 103 -6.50 -8.79 -6.82
CA PHE A 103 -6.03 -8.38 -8.14
C PHE A 103 -4.62 -7.82 -8.08
N PHE A 104 -3.88 -7.98 -9.17
CA PHE A 104 -2.58 -7.36 -9.34
C PHE A 104 -2.74 -5.85 -9.48
N LYS A 105 -2.00 -5.08 -8.67
CA LYS A 105 -2.07 -3.61 -8.70
C LYS A 105 -0.88 -2.99 -9.44
N ALA A 106 0.34 -3.38 -9.11
CA ALA A 106 1.52 -2.82 -9.73
C ALA A 106 2.76 -3.71 -9.52
N ASN A 107 3.73 -3.60 -10.43
CA ASN A 107 5.12 -3.90 -10.11
C ASN A 107 5.76 -2.72 -9.38
N GLY A 108 6.75 -2.97 -8.54
CA GLY A 108 7.42 -1.94 -7.74
C GLY A 108 7.95 -0.76 -8.56
N TRP A 109 8.43 -0.99 -9.79
CA TRP A 109 8.92 0.08 -10.67
C TRP A 109 7.82 1.06 -11.15
N ARG A 110 6.54 0.69 -11.03
CA ARG A 110 5.37 1.57 -11.32
C ARG A 110 4.86 2.32 -10.09
N VAL A 111 5.33 1.94 -8.90
CA VAL A 111 4.87 2.52 -7.65
C VAL A 111 5.56 3.85 -7.43
N VAL A 112 4.79 4.87 -7.06
CA VAL A 112 5.31 6.17 -6.65
C VAL A 112 5.46 6.23 -5.14
N GLY A 113 6.50 6.93 -4.68
CA GLY A 113 6.81 7.10 -3.26
C GLY A 113 6.19 8.37 -2.66
N HIS A 114 6.52 8.60 -1.40
CA HIS A 114 6.12 9.79 -0.65
C HIS A 114 6.51 11.09 -1.37
N GLY A 115 5.55 12.00 -1.52
CA GLY A 115 5.76 13.30 -2.18
C GLY A 115 5.85 13.24 -3.71
N ALA A 116 5.86 12.05 -4.32
CA ALA A 116 5.86 11.93 -5.78
C ALA A 116 4.43 12.03 -6.34
N PRO A 117 4.26 12.56 -7.58
CA PRO A 117 2.96 12.69 -8.19
C PRO A 117 2.40 11.32 -8.62
N ILE A 118 1.17 11.05 -8.26
CA ILE A 118 0.37 9.97 -8.87
C ILE A 118 -0.05 10.38 -10.29
N ARG A 119 -0.49 9.38 -11.08
CA ARG A 119 -1.04 9.62 -12.42
C ARG A 119 -2.48 9.15 -12.50
N VAL A 120 -3.24 9.80 -13.37
CA VAL A 120 -4.59 9.40 -13.77
C VAL A 120 -4.62 9.19 -15.28
N ARG A 121 -5.59 8.44 -15.78
CA ARG A 121 -5.72 8.13 -17.20
C ARG A 121 -6.33 9.33 -17.96
N ALA A 122 -5.82 9.60 -19.15
CA ALA A 122 -6.35 10.68 -20.01
C ALA A 122 -7.76 10.38 -20.57
N ASP A 123 -8.15 9.11 -20.63
CA ASP A 123 -9.46 8.64 -21.08
C ASP A 123 -10.45 8.40 -19.93
N SER A 124 -10.08 8.72 -18.68
CA SER A 124 -10.94 8.66 -17.50
C SER A 124 -11.62 10.00 -17.27
N GLN A 125 -12.89 9.95 -16.89
CA GLN A 125 -13.67 11.15 -16.53
C GLN A 125 -13.87 11.31 -15.02
N TRP A 126 -13.60 10.24 -14.26
CA TRP A 126 -13.74 10.25 -12.81
C TRP A 126 -12.70 9.32 -12.18
N ASP A 127 -11.69 9.92 -11.56
CA ASP A 127 -10.63 9.24 -10.86
C ASP A 127 -10.74 9.49 -9.36
N VAL A 128 -10.47 8.45 -8.57
CA VAL A 128 -10.56 8.52 -7.11
C VAL A 128 -9.30 7.99 -6.45
N PRO A 129 -8.83 8.63 -5.38
CA PRO A 129 -7.85 8.03 -4.47
C PRO A 129 -8.55 7.05 -3.53
N GLU A 130 -7.96 5.90 -3.31
CA GLU A 130 -8.41 4.90 -2.36
C GLU A 130 -7.31 4.66 -1.32
N PRO A 131 -7.43 5.28 -0.11
CA PRO A 131 -6.43 5.12 0.94
C PRO A 131 -6.52 3.74 1.56
N GLU A 132 -5.39 3.04 1.65
CA GLU A 132 -5.32 1.64 2.03
C GLU A 132 -4.27 1.35 3.11
N LEU A 133 -4.56 0.33 3.93
CA LEU A 133 -3.55 -0.37 4.71
C LEU A 133 -2.80 -1.33 3.78
N VAL A 134 -1.50 -1.17 3.66
CA VAL A 134 -0.64 -2.08 2.88
C VAL A 134 0.10 -3.00 3.84
N LEU A 135 -0.12 -4.31 3.71
CA LEU A 135 0.59 -5.33 4.47
C LEU A 135 1.90 -5.71 3.80
N VAL A 136 2.94 -5.90 4.60
CA VAL A 136 4.22 -6.46 4.14
C VAL A 136 4.30 -7.88 4.64
N ILE A 137 4.32 -8.84 3.70
CA ILE A 137 4.15 -10.26 3.97
C ILE A 137 5.42 -11.01 3.57
N GLY A 138 5.95 -11.83 4.46
CA GLY A 138 7.07 -12.72 4.20
C GLY A 138 6.68 -13.92 3.34
N ALA A 139 7.67 -14.62 2.81
CA ALA A 139 7.46 -15.80 1.95
C ALA A 139 6.73 -16.97 2.65
N ASP A 140 6.75 -17.00 3.98
CA ASP A 140 6.02 -17.95 4.81
C ASP A 140 4.56 -17.53 5.10
N GLY A 141 4.10 -16.41 4.53
CA GLY A 141 2.77 -15.85 4.74
C GLY A 141 2.64 -14.98 6.00
N GLY A 142 3.67 -14.88 6.82
CA GLY A 142 3.65 -14.08 8.04
C GLY A 142 3.75 -12.57 7.76
N ILE A 143 2.99 -11.77 8.51
CA ILE A 143 3.03 -10.31 8.40
C ILE A 143 4.23 -9.78 9.20
N VAL A 144 5.08 -9.00 8.56
CA VAL A 144 6.28 -8.39 9.18
C VAL A 144 6.14 -6.89 9.42
N GLY A 145 5.15 -6.25 8.81
CA GLY A 145 4.89 -4.83 8.97
C GLY A 145 3.78 -4.31 8.07
N TYR A 146 3.59 -2.99 8.11
CA TYR A 146 2.62 -2.30 7.26
C TYR A 146 3.15 -0.95 6.79
N THR A 147 2.50 -0.43 5.77
CA THR A 147 2.65 0.95 5.31
C THR A 147 1.30 1.49 4.83
N THR A 148 1.26 2.74 4.42
CA THR A 148 0.07 3.32 3.78
C THR A 148 0.18 3.21 2.28
N GLY A 149 -0.96 3.05 1.60
CA GLY A 149 -1.06 3.03 0.16
C GLY A 149 -2.20 3.88 -0.38
N ASN A 150 -2.14 4.14 -1.67
CA ASN A 150 -3.22 4.75 -2.43
C ASN A 150 -3.43 3.92 -3.71
N ASP A 151 -4.56 3.21 -3.76
CA ASP A 151 -5.02 2.49 -4.92
C ASP A 151 -5.80 3.45 -5.84
N VAL A 152 -5.07 4.26 -6.62
CA VAL A 152 -5.67 5.23 -7.54
C VAL A 152 -6.45 4.50 -8.62
N SER A 153 -7.71 4.85 -8.76
CA SER A 153 -8.67 4.12 -9.60
C SER A 153 -9.41 5.05 -10.55
N SER A 154 -9.57 4.62 -11.81
CA SER A 154 -10.55 5.22 -12.71
C SER A 154 -11.93 4.68 -12.40
N ARG A 155 -12.72 5.46 -11.67
CA ARG A 155 -14.08 5.08 -11.30
C ARG A 155 -15.00 4.98 -12.51
N SER A 156 -14.80 5.82 -13.53
CA SER A 156 -15.59 5.77 -14.76
C SER A 156 -15.39 4.45 -15.50
N ILE A 157 -14.14 4.00 -15.70
CA ILE A 157 -13.84 2.74 -16.40
C ILE A 157 -14.27 1.52 -15.59
N GLU A 158 -14.01 1.53 -14.28
CA GLU A 158 -14.42 0.44 -13.37
C GLU A 158 -15.95 0.27 -13.34
N GLY A 159 -16.69 1.39 -13.40
CA GLY A 159 -18.16 1.39 -13.40
C GLY A 159 -18.79 0.92 -14.70
N GLU A 160 -18.07 0.98 -15.82
CA GLU A 160 -18.58 0.51 -17.12
C GLU A 160 -18.75 -1.01 -17.15
N ASN A 161 -17.73 -1.75 -16.69
CA ASN A 161 -17.75 -3.20 -16.71
C ASN A 161 -16.75 -3.76 -15.69
N PRO A 162 -17.15 -4.70 -14.80
CA PRO A 162 -16.24 -5.34 -13.85
C PRO A 162 -15.00 -6.00 -14.49
N LEU A 163 -15.09 -6.43 -15.75
CA LEU A 163 -13.95 -6.99 -16.50
C LEU A 163 -12.90 -5.94 -16.88
N TYR A 164 -13.21 -4.66 -16.76
CA TYR A 164 -12.27 -3.56 -17.00
C TYR A 164 -11.44 -3.18 -15.78
N LEU A 165 -11.53 -3.94 -14.68
CA LEU A 165 -10.75 -3.70 -13.46
C LEU A 165 -9.24 -3.48 -13.74
N PRO A 166 -8.54 -4.30 -14.55
CA PRO A 166 -7.15 -4.04 -14.88
C PRO A 166 -6.91 -2.69 -15.58
N GLN A 167 -7.82 -2.27 -16.45
CA GLN A 167 -7.71 -0.98 -17.12
C GLN A 167 -7.95 0.18 -16.15
N ALA A 168 -8.85 0.02 -15.19
CA ALA A 168 -9.18 1.02 -14.20
C ALA A 168 -8.09 1.22 -13.15
N LYS A 169 -7.28 0.18 -12.85
CA LYS A 169 -6.39 0.14 -11.68
C LYS A 169 -4.91 -0.08 -12.02
N VAL A 170 -4.55 -0.64 -13.19
CA VAL A 170 -3.18 -1.08 -13.50
C VAL A 170 -2.56 -0.23 -14.62
N TYR A 171 -2.00 0.92 -14.23
CA TYR A 171 -1.25 1.81 -15.12
C TYR A 171 -0.13 2.51 -14.35
N ASP A 172 0.80 3.15 -15.06
CA ASP A 172 1.95 3.80 -14.44
C ASP A 172 1.54 4.90 -13.47
N GLY A 173 2.06 4.84 -12.24
CA GLY A 173 1.77 5.83 -11.20
C GLY A 173 0.37 5.77 -10.62
N SER A 174 -0.40 4.68 -10.86
CA SER A 174 -1.70 4.43 -10.23
C SER A 174 -1.61 3.84 -8.82
N CYS A 175 -0.40 3.52 -8.36
CA CYS A 175 -0.14 2.98 -7.04
C CYS A 175 0.87 3.86 -6.30
N ALA A 176 0.51 4.38 -5.14
CA ALA A 176 1.45 5.09 -4.27
C ALA A 176 1.60 4.33 -2.95
N ILE A 177 2.84 4.18 -2.48
CA ILE A 177 3.15 3.50 -1.20
C ILE A 177 4.22 4.30 -0.46
N GLY A 178 4.06 4.50 0.84
CA GLY A 178 5.08 5.16 1.65
C GLY A 178 4.54 5.76 2.95
N PRO A 179 5.36 6.49 3.69
CA PRO A 179 6.77 6.84 3.42
C PRO A 179 7.77 5.71 3.74
N GLY A 180 7.37 4.70 4.51
CA GLY A 180 8.21 3.58 4.93
C GLY A 180 7.38 2.47 5.55
N ILE A 181 7.99 1.34 5.85
CA ILE A 181 7.36 0.16 6.45
C ILE A 181 7.50 0.25 7.97
N ARG A 182 6.37 0.31 8.68
CA ARG A 182 6.31 0.16 10.13
C ARG A 182 6.39 -1.32 10.47
N LEU A 183 7.44 -1.75 11.16
CA LEU A 183 7.64 -3.14 11.54
C LEU A 183 6.76 -3.50 12.73
N CYS A 184 5.82 -4.41 12.54
CA CYS A 184 4.96 -4.97 13.58
C CYS A 184 4.29 -6.26 13.08
N ASP A 185 3.66 -6.97 13.99
CA ASP A 185 2.76 -8.09 13.70
C ASP A 185 1.31 -7.61 13.46
N ALA A 186 0.41 -8.54 13.16
CA ALA A 186 -1.01 -8.28 12.94
C ALA A 186 -1.68 -7.57 14.13
N ALA A 187 -1.26 -7.85 15.36
CA ALA A 187 -1.83 -7.23 16.56
C ALA A 187 -1.61 -5.71 16.59
N GLY A 188 -0.46 -5.24 16.08
CA GLY A 188 -0.12 -3.81 15.99
C GLY A 188 -0.95 -3.02 15.00
N MET A 189 -1.79 -3.68 14.19
CA MET A 189 -2.59 -3.06 13.13
C MET A 189 -4.10 -3.10 13.36
N ARG A 190 -4.56 -3.60 14.51
CA ARG A 190 -6.00 -3.90 14.76
C ARG A 190 -6.92 -2.69 14.76
N ASP A 191 -6.41 -1.51 15.10
CA ASP A 191 -7.24 -0.29 15.19
C ASP A 191 -6.46 0.98 14.82
N LEU A 192 -5.90 1.00 13.62
CA LEU A 192 -5.25 2.17 13.04
C LEU A 192 -6.28 3.07 12.36
N ALA A 193 -6.12 4.38 12.48
CA ALA A 193 -6.86 5.34 11.68
C ALA A 193 -6.22 5.41 10.27
N VAL A 194 -7.08 5.35 9.24
CA VAL A 194 -6.73 5.59 7.83
C VAL A 194 -7.47 6.85 7.40
N THR A 195 -6.75 7.90 7.05
CA THR A 195 -7.33 9.21 6.67
C THR A 195 -6.94 9.60 5.26
N LEU A 196 -7.80 10.34 4.59
CA LEU A 196 -7.58 10.95 3.29
C LEU A 196 -8.00 12.41 3.35
N ASP A 197 -7.07 13.29 2.99
CA ASP A 197 -7.34 14.70 2.79
C ASP A 197 -6.95 15.09 1.35
N ILE A 198 -7.85 15.77 0.65
CA ILE A 198 -7.59 16.32 -0.69
C ILE A 198 -7.57 17.83 -0.57
N LEU A 199 -6.46 18.43 -0.95
CA LEU A 199 -6.29 19.88 -0.99
C LEU A 199 -6.29 20.36 -2.44
N ARG A 200 -6.95 21.48 -2.71
CA ARG A 200 -6.87 22.23 -3.96
C ARG A 200 -6.56 23.67 -3.64
N ASP A 201 -5.48 24.20 -4.25
CA ASP A 201 -5.02 25.58 -4.00
C ASP A 201 -4.86 25.91 -2.50
N GLY A 202 -4.41 24.91 -1.72
CA GLY A 202 -4.22 25.04 -0.27
C GLY A 202 -5.50 24.92 0.57
N ALA A 203 -6.68 24.84 -0.04
CA ALA A 203 -7.95 24.65 0.67
C ALA A 203 -8.37 23.16 0.68
N SER A 204 -9.02 22.73 1.78
CA SER A 204 -9.57 21.37 1.88
C SER A 204 -10.74 21.22 0.90
N ALA A 205 -10.57 20.30 -0.08
CA ALA A 205 -11.63 19.89 -1.01
C ALA A 205 -12.38 18.64 -0.51
N PHE A 206 -11.71 17.79 0.27
CA PHE A 206 -12.29 16.60 0.90
C PHE A 206 -11.47 16.22 2.12
N SER A 207 -12.14 15.70 3.14
CA SER A 207 -11.51 15.05 4.29
C SER A 207 -12.39 13.89 4.72
N GLY A 208 -11.79 12.72 4.92
CA GLY A 208 -12.51 11.51 5.33
C GLY A 208 -11.57 10.46 5.87
N GLY A 209 -12.14 9.35 6.36
CA GLY A 209 -11.32 8.27 6.89
C GLY A 209 -12.12 7.06 7.34
N THR A 210 -11.37 6.02 7.67
CA THR A 210 -11.86 4.76 8.21
C THR A 210 -10.89 4.23 9.27
N ARG A 211 -11.15 3.06 9.81
CA ARG A 211 -10.24 2.37 10.75
C ARG A 211 -10.02 0.94 10.33
N THR A 212 -8.83 0.41 10.59
CA THR A 212 -8.52 -0.99 10.28
C THR A 212 -9.37 -1.98 11.08
N SER A 213 -9.94 -1.56 12.21
CA SER A 213 -10.94 -2.34 12.96
C SER A 213 -12.26 -2.56 12.20
N GLN A 214 -12.49 -1.83 11.10
CA GLN A 214 -13.64 -2.02 10.22
C GLN A 214 -13.37 -2.95 9.03
N ILE A 215 -12.18 -3.51 8.94
CA ILE A 215 -11.86 -4.57 7.98
C ILE A 215 -12.61 -5.83 8.41
N LYS A 216 -13.40 -6.40 7.49
CA LYS A 216 -14.22 -7.58 7.77
C LYS A 216 -13.40 -8.84 8.00
N ARG A 217 -12.32 -9.01 7.23
CA ARG A 217 -11.47 -10.20 7.29
C ARG A 217 -10.37 -10.01 8.33
N GLY A 218 -10.05 -11.06 9.08
CA GLY A 218 -8.90 -11.06 9.98
C GLY A 218 -7.59 -10.86 9.22
N LEU A 219 -6.59 -10.35 9.94
CA LEU A 219 -5.21 -10.21 9.44
C LEU A 219 -4.35 -11.44 9.78
N GLU A 220 -4.97 -12.50 10.32
CA GLU A 220 -4.34 -13.76 10.75
C GLU A 220 -4.54 -14.85 9.71
#